data_35c38c6928e395afb4aeb3d1d901fbc4
#
_entry.id   35c38c6928e395afb4aeb3d1d901fbc4
#
_cell.length_a   1.000
_cell.length_b   1.000
_cell.length_c   1.000
_cell.angle_alpha   90.00
_cell.angle_beta   90.00
_cell.angle_gamma   90.00
#
_symmetry.space_group_name_H-M   'P 1'
#
loop_
_entity.id
_entity.type
_entity.pdbx_description
1 polymer ?
#
loop_
_entity_poly.entity_id
_entity_poly.type
_entity_poly.pdbx_seq_one_letter_code
_entity_poly.pdbx_strand_id
1 'polypeptide(L)'
;PKVEDIIEKSQTRNKVDAIIEKKIKDKVVLVAGGAGSIGSVLIEKLNTLSPKKIIVIDKDEYNIFNLKKKFHYSAKLIFKLSDTSNKKFLEEIFREFKPDIVYNAAAYKHVTIVEEKIEYACINNIVTAINLRELSKKYNVKISLLVSTDKAVNPKNIMGITKSLCEKVYQSYSYDLKHNQKFIIVRFGNVAGSKGSVLPFFQKLINQRMTLPVTNKKATRYLMSIREASNLIIKASIIGSNTKTYVLDMGDPINIYNLAYKLIKFNGLSLKTKNNIRGDIGIKIVGLKKGEKLHEKLTYKNNLIKTDYHKILLCNEKLANPDLKFKISKYISKIKLNLNKKIKKIELINLLKN
;
A
#
# COMPACT_ATOMS: atom_id res chain seq x y z
N PRO A 1 -23.75 6.03 11.07
CA PRO A 1 -22.75 6.55 10.13
C PRO A 1 -21.41 5.90 10.42
N LYS A 2 -20.72 5.40 9.39
CA LYS A 2 -19.39 4.83 9.55
C LYS A 2 -18.39 5.98 9.66
N VAL A 3 -17.33 5.78 10.45
CA VAL A 3 -16.23 6.79 10.62
C VAL A 3 -15.62 7.18 9.28
N GLU A 4 -15.72 6.32 8.27
CA GLU A 4 -15.29 6.54 6.88
C GLU A 4 -16.11 7.65 6.20
N ASP A 5 -17.38 7.84 6.59
CA ASP A 5 -18.29 8.86 6.05
C ASP A 5 -17.82 10.30 6.38
N ILE A 6 -16.96 10.45 7.39
CA ILE A 6 -16.33 11.74 7.76
C ILE A 6 -15.28 12.16 6.72
N ILE A 7 -14.78 11.23 5.92
CA ILE A 7 -13.63 11.43 5.01
C ILE A 7 -14.07 11.31 3.54
N GLU A 8 -15.16 10.62 3.24
CA GLU A 8 -15.63 10.42 1.86
C GLU A 8 -16.19 11.70 1.23
N LYS A 9 -15.57 12.13 0.12
CA LYS A 9 -16.16 13.09 -0.82
C LYS A 9 -16.86 12.31 -1.92
N SER A 10 -18.06 12.71 -2.33
CA SER A 10 -18.85 12.08 -3.40
C SER A 10 -18.05 11.95 -4.70
N GLN A 11 -18.06 10.75 -5.29
CA GLN A 11 -17.43 10.50 -6.59
C GLN A 11 -18.50 10.47 -7.69
N THR A 12 -18.35 11.35 -8.67
CA THR A 12 -19.13 11.32 -9.93
C THR A 12 -18.50 10.35 -10.93
N ARG A 13 -19.33 9.61 -11.66
CA ARG A 13 -18.90 8.69 -12.74
C ARG A 13 -18.42 9.52 -13.94
N ASN A 14 -17.17 9.30 -14.38
CA ASN A 14 -16.53 10.03 -15.47
C ASN A 14 -16.30 9.15 -16.71
N LYS A 15 -16.08 9.77 -17.89
CA LYS A 15 -15.69 9.07 -19.15
C LYS A 15 -14.52 8.08 -18.97
N VAL A 16 -13.60 8.37 -18.06
CA VAL A 16 -12.46 7.49 -17.72
C VAL A 16 -12.94 6.16 -17.14
N ASP A 17 -14.07 6.09 -16.44
CA ASP A 17 -14.58 4.85 -15.83
C ASP A 17 -14.98 3.81 -16.89
N ALA A 18 -15.54 4.24 -18.04
CA ALA A 18 -15.86 3.37 -19.17
C ALA A 18 -14.59 2.79 -19.84
N ILE A 19 -13.53 3.60 -19.95
CA ILE A 19 -12.23 3.15 -20.49
C ILE A 19 -11.63 2.08 -19.56
N ILE A 20 -11.71 2.27 -18.24
CA ILE A 20 -11.18 1.34 -17.25
C ILE A 20 -11.93 0.00 -17.33
N GLU A 21 -13.26 0.05 -17.39
CA GLU A 21 -14.09 -1.15 -17.54
C GLU A 21 -13.69 -1.95 -18.79
N LYS A 22 -13.58 -1.28 -19.95
CA LYS A 22 -13.14 -1.90 -21.21
C LYS A 22 -11.74 -2.53 -21.13
N LYS A 23 -10.82 -1.90 -20.37
CA LYS A 23 -9.42 -2.39 -20.23
C LYS A 23 -9.27 -3.54 -19.24
N ILE A 24 -10.19 -3.69 -18.27
CA ILE A 24 -10.19 -4.76 -17.27
C ILE A 24 -11.06 -5.94 -17.70
N LYS A 25 -12.14 -5.68 -18.43
CA LYS A 25 -13.05 -6.70 -18.94
C LYS A 25 -12.27 -7.81 -19.66
N ASP A 26 -12.63 -9.05 -19.39
CA ASP A 26 -12.05 -10.27 -19.97
C ASP A 26 -10.56 -10.46 -19.70
N LYS A 27 -9.95 -9.73 -18.77
CA LYS A 27 -8.53 -9.88 -18.38
C LYS A 27 -8.37 -10.84 -17.22
N VAL A 28 -7.22 -11.51 -17.21
CA VAL A 28 -6.75 -12.27 -16.05
C VAL A 28 -5.95 -11.32 -15.14
N VAL A 29 -6.43 -11.14 -13.91
CA VAL A 29 -5.85 -10.22 -12.93
C VAL A 29 -5.26 -11.00 -11.78
N LEU A 30 -4.03 -10.71 -11.39
CA LEU A 30 -3.38 -11.28 -10.20
C LEU A 30 -3.23 -10.19 -9.12
N VAL A 31 -3.65 -10.50 -7.89
CA VAL A 31 -3.50 -9.63 -6.73
C VAL A 31 -2.69 -10.33 -5.65
N ALA A 32 -1.44 -9.92 -5.48
CA ALA A 32 -0.56 -10.35 -4.40
C ALA A 32 -0.86 -9.54 -3.13
N GLY A 33 -1.02 -10.19 -1.98
CA GLY A 33 -1.53 -9.57 -0.75
C GLY A 33 -3.03 -9.29 -0.84
N GLY A 34 -3.76 -10.13 -1.57
CA GLY A 34 -5.16 -9.90 -1.93
C GLY A 34 -6.12 -9.99 -0.76
N ALA A 35 -5.80 -10.71 0.31
CA ALA A 35 -6.62 -10.78 1.52
C ALA A 35 -6.27 -9.69 2.57
N GLY A 36 -5.29 -8.83 2.26
CA GLY A 36 -4.97 -7.64 3.05
C GLY A 36 -6.02 -6.53 2.94
N SER A 37 -5.84 -5.45 3.71
CA SER A 37 -6.81 -4.35 3.75
C SER A 37 -7.05 -3.71 2.38
N ILE A 38 -5.99 -3.37 1.63
CA ILE A 38 -6.11 -2.78 0.28
C ILE A 38 -6.53 -3.87 -0.72
N GLY A 39 -5.87 -5.04 -0.69
CA GLY A 39 -6.11 -6.11 -1.65
C GLY A 39 -7.56 -6.58 -1.69
N SER A 40 -8.20 -6.74 -0.52
CA SER A 40 -9.59 -7.20 -0.45
C SER A 40 -10.58 -6.22 -1.09
N VAL A 41 -10.42 -4.92 -0.85
CA VAL A 41 -11.28 -3.89 -1.44
C VAL A 41 -10.96 -3.70 -2.93
N LEU A 42 -9.69 -3.86 -3.31
CA LEU A 42 -9.27 -3.86 -4.72
C LEU A 42 -9.96 -5.00 -5.49
N ILE A 43 -10.00 -6.22 -4.92
CA ILE A 43 -10.68 -7.38 -5.50
C ILE A 43 -12.19 -7.12 -5.64
N GLU A 44 -12.84 -6.55 -4.62
CA GLU A 44 -14.25 -6.18 -4.68
C GLU A 44 -14.53 -5.27 -5.89
N LYS A 45 -13.71 -4.24 -6.05
CA LYS A 45 -13.86 -3.29 -7.15
C LYS A 45 -13.54 -3.92 -8.51
N LEU A 46 -12.46 -4.70 -8.61
CA LEU A 46 -12.10 -5.41 -9.83
C LEU A 46 -13.20 -6.38 -10.27
N ASN A 47 -13.84 -7.08 -9.33
CA ASN A 47 -14.90 -8.03 -9.63
C ASN A 47 -16.12 -7.36 -10.31
N THR A 48 -16.40 -6.07 -10.01
CA THR A 48 -17.47 -5.31 -10.68
C THR A 48 -17.14 -4.92 -12.11
N LEU A 49 -15.86 -5.03 -12.54
CA LEU A 49 -15.37 -4.66 -13.88
C LEU A 49 -15.31 -5.86 -14.84
N SER A 50 -15.96 -6.97 -14.50
CA SER A 50 -16.09 -8.19 -15.32
C SER A 50 -14.77 -8.76 -15.85
N PRO A 51 -13.73 -8.96 -15.03
CA PRO A 51 -12.52 -9.66 -15.45
C PRO A 51 -12.83 -11.12 -15.79
N LYS A 52 -11.98 -11.76 -16.61
CA LYS A 52 -12.07 -13.19 -16.90
C LYS A 52 -11.83 -14.03 -15.64
N LYS A 53 -10.78 -13.71 -14.90
CA LYS A 53 -10.40 -14.34 -13.61
C LYS A 53 -9.66 -13.35 -12.73
N ILE A 54 -9.78 -13.50 -11.41
CA ILE A 54 -8.95 -12.82 -10.43
C ILE A 54 -8.24 -13.87 -9.59
N ILE A 55 -6.90 -13.92 -9.69
CA ILE A 55 -6.05 -14.78 -8.88
C ILE A 55 -5.65 -14.01 -7.62
N VAL A 56 -6.04 -14.50 -6.47
CA VAL A 56 -5.81 -13.89 -5.15
C VAL A 56 -4.75 -14.70 -4.44
N ILE A 57 -3.59 -14.09 -4.16
CA ILE A 57 -2.51 -14.75 -3.42
C ILE A 57 -2.33 -14.01 -2.08
N ASP A 58 -2.39 -14.75 -1.00
CA ASP A 58 -2.05 -14.25 0.34
C ASP A 58 -1.52 -15.40 1.19
N LYS A 59 -0.78 -15.08 2.25
CA LYS A 59 -0.29 -16.06 3.22
C LYS A 59 -1.14 -16.15 4.49
N ASP A 60 -2.11 -15.25 4.65
CA ASP A 60 -3.04 -15.21 5.77
C ASP A 60 -4.26 -16.10 5.45
N GLU A 61 -4.26 -17.31 6.00
CA GLU A 61 -5.34 -18.29 5.80
C GLU A 61 -6.70 -17.75 6.25
N TYR A 62 -6.77 -17.16 7.45
CA TYR A 62 -8.01 -16.64 8.00
C TYR A 62 -8.61 -15.53 7.14
N ASN A 63 -7.79 -14.61 6.63
CA ASN A 63 -8.28 -13.56 5.76
C ASN A 63 -8.72 -14.09 4.38
N ILE A 64 -8.04 -15.11 3.82
CA ILE A 64 -8.47 -15.80 2.60
C ILE A 64 -9.83 -16.45 2.81
N PHE A 65 -10.02 -17.18 3.91
CA PHE A 65 -11.27 -17.84 4.25
C PHE A 65 -12.44 -16.85 4.31
N ASN A 66 -12.26 -15.73 5.03
CA ASN A 66 -13.27 -14.70 5.12
C ASN A 66 -13.59 -14.07 3.76
N LEU A 67 -12.58 -13.88 2.93
CA LEU A 67 -12.76 -13.31 1.60
C LEU A 67 -13.51 -14.28 0.67
N LYS A 68 -13.22 -15.59 0.72
CA LYS A 68 -13.98 -16.63 0.02
C LYS A 68 -15.46 -16.62 0.40
N LYS A 69 -15.76 -16.57 1.69
CA LYS A 69 -17.15 -16.45 2.18
C LYS A 69 -17.84 -15.21 1.63
N LYS A 70 -17.17 -14.06 1.66
CA LYS A 70 -17.72 -12.79 1.18
C LYS A 70 -18.13 -12.84 -0.29
N PHE A 71 -17.42 -13.58 -1.11
CA PHE A 71 -17.71 -13.72 -2.54
C PHE A 71 -18.50 -14.98 -2.90
N HIS A 72 -19.12 -15.64 -1.91
CA HIS A 72 -19.95 -16.83 -2.13
C HIS A 72 -19.28 -17.89 -3.02
N TYR A 73 -17.96 -18.08 -2.84
CA TYR A 73 -17.14 -19.04 -3.61
C TYR A 73 -17.24 -18.85 -5.13
N SER A 74 -17.32 -17.62 -5.61
CA SER A 74 -17.37 -17.31 -7.05
C SER A 74 -16.28 -18.02 -7.84
N ALA A 75 -16.65 -18.72 -8.92
CA ALA A 75 -15.72 -19.43 -9.80
C ALA A 75 -14.71 -18.52 -10.55
N LYS A 76 -14.97 -17.22 -10.61
CA LYS A 76 -14.04 -16.24 -11.19
C LYS A 76 -12.88 -15.90 -10.26
N LEU A 77 -13.01 -16.16 -8.96
CA LEU A 77 -12.02 -15.81 -7.93
C LEU A 77 -11.24 -17.08 -7.55
N ILE A 78 -9.97 -17.12 -7.88
CA ILE A 78 -9.07 -18.24 -7.57
C ILE A 78 -8.17 -17.82 -6.41
N PHE A 79 -8.36 -18.46 -5.27
CA PHE A 79 -7.61 -18.17 -4.05
C PHE A 79 -6.46 -19.16 -3.89
N LYS A 80 -5.26 -18.64 -3.68
CA LYS A 80 -4.04 -19.40 -3.47
C LYS A 80 -3.39 -18.99 -2.15
N LEU A 81 -3.33 -19.90 -1.18
CA LEU A 81 -2.63 -19.72 0.08
C LEU A 81 -1.14 -19.91 -0.16
N SER A 82 -0.36 -18.84 -0.17
CA SER A 82 1.10 -18.90 -0.29
C SER A 82 1.78 -17.58 0.02
N ASP A 83 3.07 -17.66 0.34
CA ASP A 83 3.94 -16.49 0.46
C ASP A 83 4.47 -16.08 -0.94
N THR A 84 4.22 -14.83 -1.32
CA THR A 84 4.66 -14.27 -2.60
C THR A 84 6.18 -14.07 -2.73
N SER A 85 6.92 -14.27 -1.65
CA SER A 85 8.39 -14.38 -1.70
C SER A 85 8.87 -15.74 -2.27
N ASN A 86 7.99 -16.75 -2.37
CA ASN A 86 8.27 -18.04 -3.00
C ASN A 86 8.20 -17.91 -4.53
N LYS A 87 9.37 -17.75 -5.18
CA LYS A 87 9.46 -17.54 -6.63
C LYS A 87 8.94 -18.74 -7.42
N LYS A 88 9.24 -19.98 -6.98
CA LYS A 88 8.82 -21.20 -7.68
C LYS A 88 7.30 -21.29 -7.76
N PHE A 89 6.63 -21.12 -6.64
CA PHE A 89 5.17 -21.08 -6.57
C PHE A 89 4.57 -19.98 -7.47
N LEU A 90 5.11 -18.77 -7.39
CA LEU A 90 4.64 -17.67 -8.25
C LEU A 90 4.81 -17.99 -9.73
N GLU A 91 5.93 -18.61 -10.11
CA GLU A 91 6.18 -18.97 -11.50
C GLU A 91 5.20 -20.02 -12.03
N GLU A 92 4.81 -20.98 -11.21
CA GLU A 92 3.74 -21.95 -11.53
C GLU A 92 2.41 -21.22 -11.80
N ILE A 93 2.04 -20.26 -10.94
CA ILE A 93 0.84 -19.41 -11.13
C ILE A 93 0.90 -18.60 -12.43
N PHE A 94 2.04 -17.97 -12.71
CA PHE A 94 2.19 -17.18 -13.94
C PHE A 94 2.11 -18.04 -15.19
N ARG A 95 2.64 -19.26 -15.16
CA ARG A 95 2.58 -20.23 -16.26
C ARG A 95 1.16 -20.74 -16.47
N GLU A 96 0.45 -21.08 -15.39
CA GLU A 96 -0.91 -21.61 -15.42
C GLU A 96 -1.93 -20.57 -15.90
N PHE A 97 -1.90 -19.38 -15.29
CA PHE A 97 -2.95 -18.37 -15.48
C PHE A 97 -2.62 -17.27 -16.47
N LYS A 98 -1.35 -17.07 -16.81
CA LYS A 98 -0.87 -16.02 -17.75
C LYS A 98 -1.51 -14.66 -17.47
N PRO A 99 -1.31 -14.04 -16.30
CA PRO A 99 -2.00 -12.82 -15.94
C PRO A 99 -1.68 -11.66 -16.89
N ASP A 100 -2.71 -10.91 -17.29
CA ASP A 100 -2.58 -9.67 -18.06
C ASP A 100 -2.18 -8.50 -17.16
N ILE A 101 -2.69 -8.50 -15.92
CA ILE A 101 -2.52 -7.40 -14.96
C ILE A 101 -2.10 -7.98 -13.61
N VAL A 102 -1.10 -7.37 -12.97
CA VAL A 102 -0.59 -7.76 -11.66
C VAL A 102 -0.62 -6.57 -10.72
N TYR A 103 -1.26 -6.72 -9.57
CA TYR A 103 -1.22 -5.77 -8.47
C TYR A 103 -0.40 -6.34 -7.30
N ASN A 104 0.66 -5.66 -6.92
CA ASN A 104 1.46 -5.97 -5.74
C ASN A 104 0.99 -5.13 -4.55
N ALA A 105 0.06 -5.65 -3.75
CA ALA A 105 -0.40 -5.07 -2.49
C ALA A 105 0.17 -5.78 -1.25
N ALA A 106 1.07 -6.77 -1.45
CA ALA A 106 1.69 -7.51 -0.38
C ALA A 106 2.80 -6.69 0.31
N ALA A 107 2.67 -6.44 1.59
CA ALA A 107 3.71 -5.83 2.41
C ALA A 107 3.46 -5.98 3.90
N TYR A 108 4.53 -6.10 4.69
CA TYR A 108 4.49 -5.81 6.11
C TYR A 108 4.53 -4.28 6.30
N LYS A 109 3.56 -3.74 7.02
CA LYS A 109 3.34 -2.29 7.16
C LYS A 109 3.47 -1.73 8.59
N HIS A 110 3.46 -2.59 9.61
CA HIS A 110 3.53 -2.17 11.00
C HIS A 110 4.96 -1.84 11.40
N VAL A 111 5.26 -0.53 11.50
CA VAL A 111 6.61 0.01 11.68
C VAL A 111 7.33 -0.61 12.90
N THR A 112 6.66 -0.72 14.05
CA THR A 112 7.26 -1.27 15.28
C THR A 112 7.74 -2.70 15.09
N ILE A 113 6.90 -3.56 14.52
CA ILE A 113 7.22 -4.99 14.31
C ILE A 113 8.33 -5.14 13.26
N VAL A 114 8.28 -4.33 12.20
CA VAL A 114 9.27 -4.37 11.11
C VAL A 114 10.65 -3.89 11.57
N GLU A 115 10.72 -2.92 12.51
CA GLU A 115 12.01 -2.48 13.11
C GLU A 115 12.68 -3.58 13.92
N GLU A 116 11.91 -4.51 14.51
CA GLU A 116 12.43 -5.64 15.30
C GLU A 116 12.91 -6.81 14.43
N LYS A 117 12.31 -6.98 13.25
CA LYS A 117 12.53 -8.13 12.34
C LYS A 117 12.80 -7.66 10.91
N ILE A 118 13.96 -7.02 10.72
CA ILE A 118 14.35 -6.37 9.46
C ILE A 118 14.45 -7.38 8.31
N GLU A 119 15.05 -8.54 8.55
CA GLU A 119 15.25 -9.61 7.57
C GLU A 119 13.92 -10.11 6.99
N TYR A 120 12.93 -10.34 7.86
CA TYR A 120 11.60 -10.78 7.42
C TYR A 120 10.88 -9.70 6.61
N ALA A 121 11.06 -8.43 6.98
CA ALA A 121 10.51 -7.32 6.20
C ALA A 121 11.17 -7.22 4.80
N CYS A 122 12.48 -7.42 4.72
CA CYS A 122 13.20 -7.44 3.45
C CYS A 122 12.70 -8.58 2.56
N ILE A 123 12.58 -9.80 3.11
CA ILE A 123 12.09 -10.95 2.36
C ILE A 123 10.64 -10.71 1.90
N ASN A 124 9.75 -10.38 2.82
CA ASN A 124 8.36 -10.20 2.48
C ASN A 124 8.13 -9.06 1.46
N ASN A 125 8.75 -7.91 1.65
CA ASN A 125 8.47 -6.73 0.83
C ASN A 125 9.32 -6.71 -0.44
N ILE A 126 10.65 -6.85 -0.31
CA ILE A 126 11.59 -6.65 -1.44
C ILE A 126 11.62 -7.89 -2.33
N VAL A 127 11.71 -9.11 -1.76
CA VAL A 127 11.73 -10.34 -2.59
C VAL A 127 10.42 -10.49 -3.35
N THR A 128 9.27 -10.23 -2.72
CA THR A 128 7.98 -10.20 -3.42
C THR A 128 8.00 -9.23 -4.60
N ALA A 129 8.51 -8.00 -4.40
CA ALA A 129 8.60 -7.01 -5.48
C ALA A 129 9.52 -7.48 -6.62
N ILE A 130 10.68 -8.06 -6.30
CA ILE A 130 11.59 -8.63 -7.30
C ILE A 130 10.91 -9.76 -8.07
N ASN A 131 10.33 -10.74 -7.39
CA ASN A 131 9.69 -11.90 -8.00
C ASN A 131 8.56 -11.49 -8.95
N LEU A 132 7.62 -10.67 -8.45
CA LEU A 132 6.49 -10.20 -9.26
C LEU A 132 6.96 -9.38 -10.46
N ARG A 133 8.00 -8.55 -10.28
CA ARG A 133 8.56 -7.73 -11.34
C ARG A 133 9.24 -8.58 -12.43
N GLU A 134 10.07 -9.56 -12.03
CA GLU A 134 10.77 -10.45 -12.95
C GLU A 134 9.80 -11.37 -13.71
N LEU A 135 8.85 -11.98 -13.01
CA LEU A 135 7.85 -12.85 -13.62
C LEU A 135 6.91 -12.06 -14.53
N SER A 136 6.50 -10.85 -14.13
CA SER A 136 5.73 -9.98 -15.02
C SER A 136 6.46 -9.68 -16.33
N LYS A 137 7.78 -9.44 -16.27
CA LYS A 137 8.60 -9.28 -17.48
C LYS A 137 8.66 -10.57 -18.30
N LYS A 138 8.98 -11.70 -17.65
CA LYS A 138 9.16 -13.02 -18.30
C LYS A 138 7.89 -13.47 -19.02
N TYR A 139 6.72 -13.32 -18.39
CA TYR A 139 5.43 -13.76 -18.90
C TYR A 139 4.62 -12.69 -19.65
N ASN A 140 5.26 -11.58 -20.04
CA ASN A 140 4.67 -10.51 -20.85
C ASN A 140 3.39 -9.89 -20.26
N VAL A 141 3.33 -9.75 -18.94
CA VAL A 141 2.25 -9.02 -18.25
C VAL A 141 2.16 -7.60 -18.80
N LYS A 142 0.97 -7.17 -19.16
CA LYS A 142 0.75 -5.83 -19.76
C LYS A 142 0.89 -4.72 -18.74
N ILE A 143 0.38 -4.93 -17.53
CA ILE A 143 0.40 -3.94 -16.45
C ILE A 143 0.83 -4.63 -15.15
N SER A 144 1.92 -4.17 -14.55
CA SER A 144 2.34 -4.58 -13.21
C SER A 144 2.43 -3.33 -12.32
N LEU A 145 1.60 -3.27 -11.28
CA LEU A 145 1.51 -2.11 -10.40
C LEU A 145 1.98 -2.47 -8.98
N LEU A 146 2.87 -1.64 -8.44
CA LEU A 146 3.31 -1.66 -7.05
C LEU A 146 2.51 -0.66 -6.22
N VAL A 147 1.81 -1.15 -5.21
CA VAL A 147 1.22 -0.32 -4.16
C VAL A 147 2.32 0.14 -3.22
N SER A 148 2.57 1.45 -3.14
CA SER A 148 3.59 2.07 -2.30
C SER A 148 2.98 3.04 -1.27
N THR A 149 3.80 3.85 -0.63
CA THR A 149 3.40 4.68 0.51
C THR A 149 4.20 5.98 0.58
N ASP A 150 3.64 7.00 1.23
CA ASP A 150 4.31 8.25 1.63
C ASP A 150 5.59 8.01 2.47
N LYS A 151 5.64 6.89 3.19
CA LYS A 151 6.80 6.52 4.03
C LYS A 151 8.02 6.06 3.24
N ALA A 152 7.86 5.74 1.94
CA ALA A 152 8.96 5.47 1.02
C ALA A 152 9.76 6.74 0.65
N VAL A 153 9.17 7.92 0.84
CA VAL A 153 9.80 9.23 0.61
C VAL A 153 10.61 9.64 1.83
N ASN A 154 11.91 9.94 1.66
CA ASN A 154 12.82 10.25 2.77
C ASN A 154 12.64 9.28 3.96
N PRO A 155 12.84 7.98 3.77
CA PRO A 155 12.45 6.96 4.72
C PRO A 155 13.25 7.07 6.03
N LYS A 156 12.55 7.09 7.18
CA LYS A 156 13.17 7.13 8.52
C LYS A 156 13.08 5.79 9.26
N ASN A 157 12.30 4.85 8.75
CA ASN A 157 12.07 3.53 9.35
C ASN A 157 12.26 2.42 8.31
N ILE A 158 12.45 1.18 8.79
CA ILE A 158 12.70 0.00 7.94
C ILE A 158 11.56 -0.24 6.96
N MET A 159 10.31 -0.09 7.38
CA MET A 159 9.17 -0.27 6.47
C MET A 159 9.25 0.70 5.28
N GLY A 160 9.51 1.99 5.54
CA GLY A 160 9.71 2.99 4.48
C GLY A 160 10.92 2.68 3.59
N ILE A 161 12.04 2.22 4.18
CA ILE A 161 13.25 1.82 3.42
C ILE A 161 12.93 0.65 2.50
N THR A 162 12.26 -0.41 3.00
CA THR A 162 11.91 -1.57 2.17
C THR A 162 10.97 -1.18 1.03
N LYS A 163 10.00 -0.30 1.27
CA LYS A 163 9.09 0.19 0.21
C LYS A 163 9.82 1.07 -0.81
N SER A 164 10.73 1.94 -0.38
CA SER A 164 11.59 2.72 -1.28
C SER A 164 12.45 1.80 -2.17
N LEU A 165 13.03 0.72 -1.62
CA LEU A 165 13.77 -0.28 -2.41
C LEU A 165 12.86 -1.03 -3.39
N CYS A 166 11.61 -1.35 -3.02
CA CYS A 166 10.63 -1.93 -3.94
C CYS A 166 10.33 -0.99 -5.13
N GLU A 167 10.19 0.31 -4.87
CA GLU A 167 10.01 1.31 -5.94
C GLU A 167 11.20 1.33 -6.90
N LYS A 168 12.43 1.32 -6.35
CA LYS A 168 13.65 1.28 -7.16
C LYS A 168 13.76 -0.01 -7.99
N VAL A 169 13.31 -1.15 -7.46
CA VAL A 169 13.19 -2.40 -8.23
C VAL A 169 12.25 -2.21 -9.42
N TYR A 170 11.10 -1.57 -9.25
CA TYR A 170 10.15 -1.32 -10.35
C TYR A 170 10.69 -0.32 -11.37
N GLN A 171 11.45 0.69 -10.95
CA GLN A 171 12.02 1.72 -11.81
C GLN A 171 13.25 1.25 -12.60
N SER A 172 14.12 0.40 -12.01
CA SER A 172 15.42 0.03 -12.54
C SER A 172 15.40 -0.84 -13.81
N TYR A 173 14.23 -1.33 -14.21
CA TYR A 173 14.08 -2.15 -15.42
C TYR A 173 13.57 -1.36 -16.65
N SER A 174 13.65 -0.04 -16.64
CA SER A 174 13.08 0.82 -17.69
C SER A 174 13.65 0.57 -19.08
N TYR A 175 14.90 0.14 -19.19
CA TYR A 175 15.63 0.00 -20.47
C TYR A 175 15.40 -1.35 -21.17
N ASP A 176 14.87 -2.35 -20.48
CA ASP A 176 14.78 -3.74 -20.95
C ASP A 176 13.35 -4.17 -21.32
N LEU A 177 12.39 -3.27 -21.41
CA LEU A 177 10.99 -3.61 -21.53
C LEU A 177 10.52 -3.71 -22.99
N LYS A 178 9.70 -4.72 -23.27
CA LYS A 178 8.93 -4.75 -24.51
C LYS A 178 7.96 -3.56 -24.56
N HIS A 179 7.76 -2.97 -25.72
CA HIS A 179 6.98 -1.72 -25.91
C HIS A 179 5.58 -1.72 -25.28
N ASN A 180 5.02 -2.88 -24.94
CA ASN A 180 3.65 -3.03 -24.45
C ASN A 180 3.53 -3.33 -22.94
N GLN A 181 4.62 -3.30 -22.17
CA GLN A 181 4.60 -3.57 -20.74
C GLN A 181 4.69 -2.28 -19.93
N LYS A 182 3.84 -2.15 -18.92
CA LYS A 182 3.84 -1.01 -18.00
C LYS A 182 4.13 -1.46 -16.59
N PHE A 183 5.13 -0.86 -15.96
CA PHE A 183 5.45 -1.04 -14.54
C PHE A 183 5.18 0.27 -13.82
N ILE A 184 4.20 0.27 -12.95
CA ILE A 184 3.62 1.48 -12.38
C ILE A 184 3.78 1.43 -10.86
N ILE A 185 4.08 2.57 -10.26
CA ILE A 185 4.16 2.73 -8.81
C ILE A 185 3.08 3.72 -8.39
N VAL A 186 2.33 3.39 -7.33
CA VAL A 186 1.32 4.29 -6.77
C VAL A 186 1.60 4.52 -5.30
N ARG A 187 1.87 5.79 -4.94
CA ARG A 187 2.07 6.26 -3.56
C ARG A 187 0.82 6.91 -3.03
N PHE A 188 0.52 6.64 -1.79
CA PHE A 188 -0.49 7.35 -1.00
C PHE A 188 -0.15 7.27 0.49
N GLY A 189 -0.80 8.10 1.29
CA GLY A 189 -0.60 8.15 2.73
C GLY A 189 -1.39 7.07 3.48
N ASN A 190 -1.94 7.43 4.63
CA ASN A 190 -2.68 6.49 5.46
C ASN A 190 -4.08 6.24 4.88
N VAL A 191 -4.55 5.02 5.04
CA VAL A 191 -5.87 4.60 4.57
C VAL A 191 -6.78 4.39 5.77
N ALA A 192 -7.89 5.12 5.81
CA ALA A 192 -8.90 4.99 6.84
C ALA A 192 -9.58 3.61 6.77
N GLY A 193 -9.85 3.02 7.94
CA GLY A 193 -10.48 1.70 8.02
C GLY A 193 -9.52 0.51 7.80
N SER A 194 -8.24 0.73 7.47
CA SER A 194 -7.29 -0.38 7.34
C SER A 194 -6.96 -1.02 8.69
N LYS A 195 -6.78 -2.35 8.72
CA LYS A 195 -6.46 -3.11 9.94
C LYS A 195 -5.24 -2.51 10.66
N GLY A 196 -5.39 -2.25 11.97
CA GLY A 196 -4.36 -1.64 12.82
C GLY A 196 -4.10 -0.15 12.56
N SER A 197 -4.95 0.55 11.78
CA SER A 197 -4.86 2.01 11.60
C SER A 197 -5.47 2.77 12.79
N VAL A 198 -5.16 4.07 12.87
CA VAL A 198 -5.52 4.92 14.00
C VAL A 198 -7.03 5.04 14.23
N LEU A 199 -7.84 5.07 13.17
CA LEU A 199 -9.29 5.23 13.29
C LEU A 199 -9.98 4.05 13.97
N PRO A 200 -9.84 2.78 13.50
CA PRO A 200 -10.39 1.62 14.20
C PRO A 200 -9.83 1.48 15.62
N PHE A 201 -8.57 1.84 15.82
CA PHE A 201 -7.94 1.81 17.14
C PHE A 201 -8.59 2.81 18.11
N PHE A 202 -8.77 4.07 17.68
CA PHE A 202 -9.44 5.08 18.49
C PHE A 202 -10.90 4.71 18.75
N GLN A 203 -11.63 4.22 17.74
CA GLN A 203 -13.02 3.78 17.91
C GLN A 203 -13.13 2.65 18.95
N LYS A 204 -12.22 1.67 18.92
CA LYS A 204 -12.17 0.61 19.95
C LYS A 204 -11.97 1.20 21.36
N LEU A 205 -11.04 2.13 21.52
CA LEU A 205 -10.77 2.78 22.81
C LEU A 205 -11.97 3.62 23.27
N ILE A 206 -12.61 4.35 22.37
CA ILE A 206 -13.82 5.14 22.65
C ILE A 206 -14.95 4.22 23.16
N ASN A 207 -15.19 3.09 22.49
CA ASN A 207 -16.20 2.12 22.92
C ASN A 207 -15.91 1.56 24.31
N GLN A 208 -14.63 1.48 24.68
CA GLN A 208 -14.17 1.03 26.01
C GLN A 208 -14.03 2.18 27.05
N ARG A 209 -14.40 3.41 26.69
CA ARG A 209 -14.24 4.61 27.55
C ARG A 209 -12.77 4.85 27.98
N MET A 210 -11.81 4.43 27.15
CA MET A 210 -10.38 4.55 27.44
C MET A 210 -9.79 5.84 26.83
N THR A 211 -8.76 6.36 27.49
CA THR A 211 -7.99 7.53 27.01
C THR A 211 -7.33 7.25 25.66
N LEU A 212 -7.44 8.21 24.72
CA LEU A 212 -6.83 8.10 23.40
C LEU A 212 -5.36 8.51 23.41
N PRO A 213 -4.42 7.62 23.02
CA PRO A 213 -3.00 7.98 22.91
C PRO A 213 -2.74 8.69 21.58
N VAL A 214 -2.21 9.89 21.63
CA VAL A 214 -1.75 10.67 20.45
C VAL A 214 -0.26 10.90 20.58
N THR A 215 0.51 10.64 19.53
CA THR A 215 1.97 10.70 19.59
C THR A 215 2.50 12.13 19.70
N ASN A 216 1.84 13.11 19.08
CA ASN A 216 2.18 14.54 19.22
C ASN A 216 0.97 15.41 18.82
N LYS A 217 0.77 16.54 19.50
CA LYS A 217 -0.31 17.51 19.18
C LYS A 217 -0.22 18.07 17.75
N LYS A 218 0.99 18.17 17.20
CA LYS A 218 1.26 18.72 15.86
C LYS A 218 1.34 17.63 14.77
N ALA A 219 1.23 16.34 15.12
CA ALA A 219 1.34 15.25 14.14
C ALA A 219 0.22 15.31 13.11
N THR A 220 0.60 15.27 11.83
CA THR A 220 -0.36 15.25 10.72
C THR A 220 -0.17 14.01 9.86
N ARG A 221 -1.26 13.53 9.25
CA ARG A 221 -1.26 12.42 8.30
C ARG A 221 -2.19 12.71 7.14
N TYR A 222 -1.78 12.31 5.93
CA TYR A 222 -2.71 12.22 4.83
C TYR A 222 -3.65 11.05 5.06
N LEU A 223 -4.95 11.26 4.90
CA LEU A 223 -5.97 10.23 5.09
C LEU A 223 -6.91 10.18 3.88
N MET A 224 -7.19 8.96 3.43
CA MET A 224 -8.12 8.67 2.33
C MET A 224 -8.93 7.43 2.71
N SER A 225 -10.16 7.27 2.22
CA SER A 225 -10.90 6.03 2.43
C SER A 225 -10.26 4.87 1.66
N ILE A 226 -10.35 3.66 2.19
CA ILE A 226 -9.80 2.47 1.54
C ILE A 226 -10.46 2.21 0.18
N ARG A 227 -11.75 2.53 0.05
CA ARG A 227 -12.51 2.41 -1.20
C ARG A 227 -12.01 3.38 -2.25
N GLU A 228 -11.80 4.64 -1.87
CA GLU A 228 -11.25 5.65 -2.75
C GLU A 228 -9.84 5.29 -3.21
N ALA A 229 -8.95 4.90 -2.28
CA ALA A 229 -7.60 4.46 -2.60
C ALA A 229 -7.61 3.30 -3.61
N SER A 230 -8.42 2.26 -3.36
CA SER A 230 -8.51 1.09 -4.24
C SER A 230 -9.04 1.45 -5.64
N ASN A 231 -10.04 2.35 -5.73
CA ASN A 231 -10.55 2.84 -7.00
C ASN A 231 -9.48 3.61 -7.78
N LEU A 232 -8.74 4.51 -7.12
CA LEU A 232 -7.67 5.28 -7.73
C LEU A 232 -6.46 4.43 -8.13
N ILE A 233 -6.15 3.35 -7.41
CA ILE A 233 -5.12 2.38 -7.80
C ILE A 233 -5.47 1.72 -9.12
N ILE A 234 -6.72 1.26 -9.30
CA ILE A 234 -7.18 0.68 -10.57
C ILE A 234 -7.08 1.72 -11.69
N LYS A 235 -7.54 2.95 -11.46
CA LYS A 235 -7.46 4.03 -12.43
C LYS A 235 -6.02 4.34 -12.83
N ALA A 236 -5.13 4.47 -11.85
CA ALA A 236 -3.71 4.70 -12.09
C ALA A 236 -3.05 3.58 -12.90
N SER A 237 -3.48 2.31 -12.73
CA SER A 237 -2.96 1.20 -13.52
C SER A 237 -3.25 1.32 -15.01
N ILE A 238 -4.39 1.89 -15.38
CA ILE A 238 -4.82 2.03 -16.77
C ILE A 238 -4.23 3.27 -17.43
N ILE A 239 -4.34 4.43 -16.78
CA ILE A 239 -3.83 5.71 -17.34
C ILE A 239 -2.32 5.84 -17.23
N GLY A 240 -1.69 5.12 -16.31
CA GLY A 240 -0.27 5.23 -16.00
C GLY A 240 0.64 4.85 -17.16
N SER A 241 1.79 5.51 -17.21
CA SER A 241 2.89 5.25 -18.14
C SER A 241 3.95 4.37 -17.48
N ASN A 242 4.76 3.72 -18.32
CA ASN A 242 5.79 2.79 -17.85
C ASN A 242 6.83 3.45 -16.94
N THR A 243 7.22 2.74 -15.89
CA THR A 243 8.23 3.11 -14.87
C THR A 243 7.96 4.41 -14.10
N LYS A 244 6.76 4.97 -14.25
CA LYS A 244 6.39 6.21 -13.57
C LYS A 244 5.79 5.95 -12.19
N THR A 245 6.01 6.91 -11.29
CA THR A 245 5.42 6.95 -9.96
C THR A 245 4.27 7.92 -9.96
N TYR A 246 3.13 7.46 -9.49
CA TYR A 246 1.93 8.27 -9.32
C TYR A 246 1.63 8.47 -7.84
N VAL A 247 1.09 9.61 -7.51
CA VAL A 247 0.66 9.99 -6.16
C VAL A 247 -0.84 10.20 -6.20
N LEU A 248 -1.55 9.57 -5.26
CA LEU A 248 -2.97 9.84 -5.08
C LEU A 248 -3.13 11.16 -4.34
N ASP A 249 -3.94 12.06 -4.90
CA ASP A 249 -4.28 13.32 -4.23
C ASP A 249 -5.20 13.05 -3.05
N MET A 250 -4.67 13.26 -1.87
CA MET A 250 -5.36 13.00 -0.60
C MET A 250 -5.89 14.29 0.05
N GLY A 251 -5.76 15.43 -0.64
CA GLY A 251 -6.06 16.74 -0.08
C GLY A 251 -5.10 17.12 1.05
N ASP A 252 -5.54 17.97 1.97
CA ASP A 252 -4.72 18.45 3.07
C ASP A 252 -4.48 17.40 4.16
N PRO A 253 -3.29 17.39 4.78
CA PRO A 253 -2.98 16.49 5.87
C PRO A 253 -3.81 16.80 7.12
N ILE A 254 -4.40 15.77 7.71
CA ILE A 254 -5.26 15.89 8.88
C ILE A 254 -4.42 15.82 10.17
N ASN A 255 -4.66 16.76 11.08
CA ASN A 255 -4.06 16.72 12.41
C ASN A 255 -4.68 15.60 13.25
N ILE A 256 -3.84 14.72 13.81
CA ILE A 256 -4.30 13.51 14.52
C ILE A 256 -4.94 13.82 15.88
N TYR A 257 -4.48 14.87 16.56
CA TYR A 257 -5.11 15.31 17.81
C TYR A 257 -6.54 15.83 17.55
N ASN A 258 -6.71 16.67 16.52
CA ASN A 258 -8.03 17.17 16.13
C ASN A 258 -8.96 16.06 15.66
N LEU A 259 -8.40 15.04 14.97
CA LEU A 259 -9.16 13.85 14.57
C LEU A 259 -9.66 13.08 15.79
N ALA A 260 -8.80 12.85 16.80
CA ALA A 260 -9.18 12.20 18.06
C ALA A 260 -10.31 12.96 18.76
N TYR A 261 -10.18 14.29 18.85
CA TYR A 261 -11.19 15.16 19.43
C TYR A 261 -12.54 15.07 18.69
N LYS A 262 -12.52 15.14 17.35
CA LYS A 262 -13.73 15.02 16.51
C LYS A 262 -14.40 13.65 16.69
N LEU A 263 -13.62 12.57 16.80
CA LEU A 263 -14.15 11.22 17.03
C LEU A 263 -14.85 11.09 18.39
N ILE A 264 -14.27 11.66 19.46
CA ILE A 264 -14.92 11.69 20.77
C ILE A 264 -16.27 12.38 20.67
N LYS A 265 -16.32 13.58 20.07
CA LYS A 265 -17.58 14.32 19.87
C LYS A 265 -18.60 13.59 19.00
N PHE A 266 -18.13 12.96 17.91
CA PHE A 266 -19.00 12.19 17.00
C PHE A 266 -19.68 11.01 17.68
N ASN A 267 -19.05 10.43 18.71
CA ASN A 267 -19.66 9.39 19.54
C ASN A 267 -20.53 9.93 20.70
N GLY A 268 -20.90 11.22 20.67
CA GLY A 268 -21.71 11.86 21.70
C GLY A 268 -21.01 12.06 23.04
N LEU A 269 -19.67 12.05 23.07
CA LEU A 269 -18.86 12.10 24.27
C LEU A 269 -18.13 13.43 24.40
N SER A 270 -17.83 13.80 25.64
CA SER A 270 -17.09 15.00 26.00
C SER A 270 -15.61 14.73 26.26
N LEU A 271 -14.75 15.68 25.85
CA LEU A 271 -13.32 15.58 26.13
C LEU A 271 -13.03 15.92 27.60
N LYS A 272 -12.37 15.01 28.32
CA LYS A 272 -11.83 15.24 29.65
C LYS A 272 -10.57 16.09 29.56
N THR A 273 -10.57 17.26 30.21
CA THR A 273 -9.45 18.20 30.27
C THR A 273 -9.31 18.75 31.68
N LYS A 274 -8.27 19.58 31.94
CA LYS A 274 -8.15 20.30 33.21
C LYS A 274 -9.37 21.18 33.49
N ASN A 275 -9.96 21.77 32.43
CA ASN A 275 -11.12 22.63 32.55
C ASN A 275 -12.46 21.92 32.49
N ASN A 276 -12.45 20.61 32.12
CA ASN A 276 -13.60 19.72 32.09
C ASN A 276 -13.23 18.38 32.72
N ILE A 277 -13.11 18.35 34.05
CA ILE A 277 -12.70 17.17 34.83
C ILE A 277 -13.75 16.05 34.71
N ARG A 278 -15.05 16.41 34.54
CA ARG A 278 -16.17 15.47 34.37
C ARG A 278 -16.32 14.94 32.94
N GLY A 279 -15.42 15.33 32.02
CA GLY A 279 -15.44 14.81 30.65
C GLY A 279 -15.25 13.30 30.58
N ASP A 280 -15.80 12.67 29.55
CA ASP A 280 -15.91 11.22 29.40
C ASP A 280 -14.56 10.56 29.05
N ILE A 281 -13.80 11.14 28.09
CA ILE A 281 -12.57 10.52 27.56
C ILE A 281 -11.45 11.56 27.43
N GLY A 282 -10.26 11.19 27.91
CA GLY A 282 -9.05 12.02 27.78
C GLY A 282 -8.27 11.74 26.49
N ILE A 283 -7.42 12.69 26.09
CA ILE A 283 -6.37 12.49 25.08
C ILE A 283 -5.01 12.64 25.79
N LYS A 284 -4.17 11.60 25.71
CA LYS A 284 -2.82 11.57 26.31
C LYS A 284 -1.76 11.69 25.22
N ILE A 285 -0.82 12.63 25.37
CA ILE A 285 0.35 12.71 24.49
C ILE A 285 1.39 11.70 24.97
N VAL A 286 1.75 10.76 24.08
CA VAL A 286 2.63 9.63 24.42
C VAL A 286 4.03 9.71 23.79
N GLY A 287 4.32 10.76 23.02
CA GLY A 287 5.59 10.92 22.30
C GLY A 287 5.63 10.21 20.94
N LEU A 288 6.48 10.72 20.03
CA LEU A 288 6.72 10.09 18.72
C LEU A 288 7.49 8.79 18.91
N LYS A 289 7.07 7.73 18.21
CA LYS A 289 7.78 6.46 18.20
C LYS A 289 9.07 6.56 17.37
N LYS A 290 10.04 5.68 17.65
CA LYS A 290 11.29 5.61 16.87
C LYS A 290 10.99 5.42 15.39
N GLY A 291 11.51 6.31 14.55
CA GLY A 291 11.27 6.30 13.10
C GLY A 291 9.93 6.87 12.64
N GLU A 292 9.08 7.35 13.55
CA GLU A 292 7.86 8.09 13.21
C GLU A 292 8.21 9.54 12.84
N LYS A 293 7.57 10.07 11.78
CA LYS A 293 7.70 11.47 11.37
C LYS A 293 6.57 12.30 11.97
N LEU A 294 6.84 13.56 12.28
CA LEU A 294 5.80 14.51 12.67
C LEU A 294 4.83 14.78 11.52
N HIS A 295 5.39 15.01 10.32
CA HIS A 295 4.67 15.22 9.07
C HIS A 295 5.20 14.27 8.01
N GLU A 296 4.32 13.60 7.26
CA GLU A 296 4.68 12.77 6.12
C GLU A 296 4.72 13.61 4.83
N LYS A 297 5.46 13.12 3.82
CA LYS A 297 5.56 13.74 2.49
C LYS A 297 5.23 12.69 1.42
N LEU A 298 4.49 13.09 0.40
CA LEU A 298 4.13 12.21 -0.73
C LEU A 298 5.19 12.21 -1.84
N THR A 299 6.08 13.22 -1.85
CA THR A 299 7.15 13.40 -2.87
C THR A 299 8.43 13.93 -2.24
N TYR A 300 9.57 13.73 -2.92
CA TYR A 300 10.87 14.28 -2.50
C TYR A 300 10.97 15.79 -2.74
N LYS A 301 10.47 16.26 -3.89
CA LYS A 301 10.36 17.67 -4.29
C LYS A 301 8.91 17.90 -4.71
N ASN A 302 8.39 19.10 -4.61
CA ASN A 302 7.00 19.42 -5.01
C ASN A 302 6.81 19.37 -6.55
N ASN A 303 7.32 18.32 -7.20
CA ASN A 303 7.29 18.11 -8.64
C ASN A 303 6.12 17.18 -9.03
N LEU A 304 4.91 17.59 -8.69
CA LEU A 304 3.70 16.88 -9.08
C LEU A 304 3.11 17.49 -10.35
N ILE A 305 2.85 16.66 -11.34
CA ILE A 305 2.24 17.04 -12.62
C ILE A 305 0.82 16.49 -12.63
N LYS A 306 -0.14 17.32 -13.00
CA LYS A 306 -1.54 16.89 -13.18
C LYS A 306 -1.61 15.86 -14.32
N THR A 307 -2.47 14.86 -14.14
CA THR A 307 -2.83 13.90 -15.18
C THR A 307 -4.26 14.19 -15.66
N ASP A 308 -4.72 13.47 -16.67
CA ASP A 308 -6.11 13.54 -17.13
C ASP A 308 -7.14 13.17 -16.06
N TYR A 309 -6.67 12.61 -14.94
CA TYR A 309 -7.49 12.30 -13.78
C TYR A 309 -7.05 13.13 -12.56
N HIS A 310 -7.86 14.13 -12.17
CA HIS A 310 -7.52 15.17 -11.20
C HIS A 310 -6.99 14.66 -9.84
N LYS A 311 -7.39 13.46 -9.42
CA LYS A 311 -6.93 12.84 -8.16
C LYS A 311 -5.70 11.92 -8.30
N ILE A 312 -5.11 11.86 -9.49
CA ILE A 312 -3.90 11.07 -9.75
C ILE A 312 -2.86 12.02 -10.32
N LEU A 313 -1.78 12.21 -9.59
CA LEU A 313 -0.69 13.11 -9.95
C LEU A 313 0.53 12.31 -10.36
N LEU A 314 1.20 12.72 -11.43
CA LEU A 314 2.47 12.13 -11.84
C LEU A 314 3.59 12.75 -11.02
N CYS A 315 4.42 11.90 -10.42
CA CYS A 315 5.63 12.32 -9.71
C CYS A 315 6.80 12.39 -10.68
N ASN A 316 7.32 13.59 -10.93
CA ASN A 316 8.48 13.79 -11.82
C ASN A 316 9.79 13.61 -11.04
N GLU A 317 10.09 12.37 -10.67
CA GLU A 317 11.33 11.97 -9.99
C GLU A 317 12.28 11.29 -10.97
N LYS A 318 13.60 11.43 -10.70
CA LYS A 318 14.65 10.73 -11.44
C LYS A 318 14.49 9.23 -11.23
N LEU A 319 14.55 8.47 -12.31
CA LEU A 319 14.51 7.01 -12.28
C LEU A 319 15.74 6.44 -11.55
N ALA A 320 15.56 5.28 -10.95
CA ALA A 320 16.67 4.56 -10.33
C ALA A 320 17.68 4.09 -11.37
N ASN A 321 18.98 4.05 -10.96
CA ASN A 321 20.02 3.48 -11.79
C ASN A 321 19.69 2.00 -12.08
N PRO A 322 19.80 1.53 -13.34
CA PRO A 322 19.56 0.15 -13.73
C PRO A 322 20.37 -0.88 -12.92
N ASP A 323 21.62 -0.57 -12.55
CA ASP A 323 22.49 -1.47 -11.80
C ASP A 323 22.04 -1.69 -10.36
N LEU A 324 21.20 -0.81 -9.84
CA LEU A 324 20.70 -0.91 -8.47
C LEU A 324 19.92 -2.21 -8.23
N LYS A 325 19.24 -2.74 -9.27
CA LYS A 325 18.56 -4.04 -9.20
C LYS A 325 19.49 -5.17 -8.82
N PHE A 326 20.68 -5.21 -9.43
CA PHE A 326 21.68 -6.26 -9.16
C PHE A 326 22.25 -6.12 -7.74
N LYS A 327 22.52 -4.88 -7.30
CA LYS A 327 22.98 -4.61 -5.93
C LYS A 327 21.93 -5.05 -4.91
N ILE A 328 20.65 -4.71 -5.12
CA ILE A 328 19.53 -5.12 -4.25
C ILE A 328 19.40 -6.64 -4.26
N SER A 329 19.37 -7.30 -5.43
CA SER A 329 19.21 -8.75 -5.54
C SER A 329 20.38 -9.49 -4.87
N LYS A 330 21.62 -9.06 -5.09
CA LYS A 330 22.81 -9.62 -4.44
C LYS A 330 22.76 -9.49 -2.91
N TYR A 331 22.33 -8.33 -2.41
CA TYR A 331 22.17 -8.11 -0.98
C TYR A 331 21.07 -8.99 -0.38
N ILE A 332 19.92 -9.10 -1.04
CA ILE A 332 18.81 -9.95 -0.60
C ILE A 332 19.18 -11.45 -0.61
N SER A 333 19.97 -11.92 -1.60
CA SER A 333 20.47 -13.29 -1.62
C SER A 333 21.34 -13.60 -0.38
N LYS A 334 22.19 -12.65 0.05
CA LYS A 334 22.96 -12.79 1.29
C LYS A 334 22.07 -12.88 2.53
N ILE A 335 20.97 -12.13 2.56
CA ILE A 335 20.00 -12.20 3.66
C ILE A 335 19.34 -13.59 3.72
N LYS A 336 18.91 -14.12 2.57
CA LYS A 336 18.27 -15.44 2.51
C LYS A 336 19.19 -16.57 2.97
N LEU A 337 20.48 -16.49 2.65
CA LEU A 337 21.49 -17.48 3.05
C LEU A 337 21.81 -17.41 4.55
N ASN A 338 21.62 -16.28 5.19
CA ASN A 338 22.01 -16.03 6.58
C ASN A 338 20.89 -15.33 7.36
N LEU A 339 19.71 -15.96 7.48
CA LEU A 339 18.57 -15.41 8.21
C LEU A 339 18.86 -15.12 9.69
N ASN A 340 19.84 -15.82 10.28
CA ASN A 340 20.26 -15.61 11.66
C ASN A 340 21.23 -14.43 11.83
N LYS A 341 21.73 -13.85 10.72
CA LYS A 341 22.62 -12.69 10.79
C LYS A 341 21.81 -11.42 10.93
N LYS A 342 22.01 -10.72 12.04
CA LYS A 342 21.33 -9.44 12.32
C LYS A 342 21.70 -8.39 11.25
N ILE A 343 20.71 -7.98 10.46
CA ILE A 343 20.87 -6.95 9.43
C ILE A 343 20.89 -5.58 10.10
N LYS A 344 21.83 -4.74 9.71
CA LYS A 344 21.89 -3.36 10.18
C LYS A 344 21.10 -2.43 9.26
N LYS A 345 20.28 -1.57 9.82
CA LYS A 345 19.51 -0.55 9.09
C LYS A 345 20.38 0.29 8.14
N ILE A 346 21.62 0.58 8.55
CA ILE A 346 22.58 1.37 7.75
C ILE A 346 22.92 0.71 6.42
N GLU A 347 22.96 -0.61 6.35
CA GLU A 347 23.25 -1.35 5.12
C GLU A 347 22.14 -1.14 4.08
N LEU A 348 20.87 -1.16 4.51
CA LEU A 348 19.72 -0.86 3.65
C LEU A 348 19.69 0.60 3.21
N ILE A 349 20.08 1.53 4.08
CA ILE A 349 20.18 2.96 3.74
C ILE A 349 21.27 3.17 2.67
N ASN A 350 22.40 2.47 2.78
CA ASN A 350 23.47 2.57 1.79
C ASN A 350 23.05 2.07 0.40
N LEU A 351 22.15 1.07 0.32
CA LEU A 351 21.55 0.65 -0.95
C LEU A 351 20.67 1.74 -1.57
N LEU A 352 20.03 2.60 -0.77
CA LEU A 352 19.21 3.68 -1.29
C LEU A 352 20.01 4.87 -1.83
N LYS A 353 21.23 5.08 -1.32
CA LYS A 353 22.10 6.21 -1.70
C LYS A 353 22.84 5.98 -3.02
N ASN A 354 22.99 4.71 -3.44
CA ASN A 354 23.60 4.29 -4.70
C ASN A 354 22.59 4.21 -5.85
#